data_70482747d58164f3faed0876024d3d19
#
_entry.id   70482747d58164f3faed0876024d3d19
#
_cell.length_a   1.000
_cell.length_b   1.000
_cell.length_c   1.000
_cell.angle_alpha   90.00
_cell.angle_beta   90.00
_cell.angle_gamma   90.00
#
_symmetry.space_group_name_H-M   'P 1'
#
loop_
_entity.id
_entity.type
_entity.pdbx_description
1 polymer ?
#
loop_
_entity_poly.entity_id
_entity_poly.type
_entity_poly.pdbx_seq_one_letter_code
_entity_poly.pdbx_strand_id
1 'polypeptide(L)'
;VGATLLMATIGRGEWEYGALLFIIANVAIATSFVFYDSLLPHIAAPDELDRVSTAGYAIGYLGGGILLVINLLWILMPARFGIPDTVTGIKLSFISVGIWWLVFSIPLFRRVPEPPRVLEPDERASGNPVRAALVRVWETFHELRGYRQAFLMLVAFLLYNDGIQTIIRMAAIYGAEIGINQTAQIEAFVVVQFVGIPFSFLFG
;
A
#
# COMPACT_ATOMS: atom_id res chain seq x y z
N VAL A 1 -1.41 5.69 -8.59
CA VAL A 1 -0.86 5.59 -9.96
C VAL A 1 -0.36 6.95 -10.44
N GLY A 2 -1.23 7.98 -10.57
CA GLY A 2 -0.83 9.30 -11.10
C GLY A 2 0.35 9.93 -10.34
N ALA A 3 0.28 10.00 -9.01
CA ALA A 3 1.36 10.55 -8.19
C ALA A 3 2.68 9.76 -8.37
N THR A 4 2.60 8.43 -8.48
CA THR A 4 3.79 7.58 -8.70
C THR A 4 4.42 7.83 -10.07
N LEU A 5 3.62 8.00 -11.12
CA LEU A 5 4.12 8.36 -12.45
C LEU A 5 4.76 9.75 -12.46
N LEU A 6 4.17 10.72 -11.76
CA LEU A 6 4.72 12.06 -11.62
C LEU A 6 6.04 12.07 -10.82
N MET A 7 6.31 11.12 -9.94
CA MET A 7 7.61 10.99 -9.26
C MET A 7 8.76 10.80 -10.25
N ALA A 8 8.53 10.25 -11.42
CA ALA A 8 9.54 10.14 -12.47
C ALA A 8 10.00 11.50 -13.03
N THR A 9 9.23 12.56 -12.82
CA THR A 9 9.56 13.91 -13.31
C THR A 9 10.38 14.74 -12.33
N ILE A 10 10.58 14.27 -11.10
CA ILE A 10 11.32 14.99 -10.06
C ILE A 10 12.75 15.27 -10.53
N GLY A 11 13.14 16.55 -10.49
CA GLY A 11 14.47 17.04 -10.80
C GLY A 11 15.38 17.15 -9.58
N ARG A 12 16.66 17.49 -9.81
CA ARG A 12 17.60 17.72 -8.72
C ARG A 12 17.20 18.98 -7.93
N GLY A 13 17.12 18.84 -6.61
CA GLY A 13 16.77 19.96 -5.71
C GLY A 13 15.27 20.17 -5.51
N GLU A 14 14.40 19.46 -6.22
CA GLU A 14 12.93 19.57 -6.12
C GLU A 14 12.36 18.70 -4.98
N TRP A 15 12.97 18.75 -3.82
CA TRP A 15 12.58 17.90 -2.68
C TRP A 15 11.16 18.20 -2.17
N GLU A 16 10.71 19.47 -2.25
CA GLU A 16 9.34 19.85 -1.83
C GLU A 16 8.29 19.20 -2.73
N TYR A 17 8.52 19.21 -4.04
CA TYR A 17 7.68 18.55 -5.00
C TYR A 17 7.67 17.03 -4.79
N GLY A 18 8.82 16.43 -4.54
CA GLY A 18 8.96 15.02 -4.19
C GLY A 18 8.20 14.66 -2.92
N ALA A 19 8.33 15.47 -1.86
CA ALA A 19 7.62 15.29 -0.60
C ALA A 19 6.09 15.39 -0.78
N LEU A 20 5.62 16.36 -1.55
CA LEU A 20 4.20 16.51 -1.85
C LEU A 20 3.64 15.28 -2.57
N LEU A 21 4.30 14.82 -3.62
CA LEU A 21 3.90 13.62 -4.35
C LEU A 21 3.93 12.37 -3.48
N PHE A 22 4.92 12.25 -2.58
CA PHE A 22 5.03 11.16 -1.62
C PHE A 22 3.86 11.15 -0.65
N ILE A 23 3.47 12.30 -0.09
CA ILE A 23 2.31 12.43 0.80
C ILE A 23 1.04 12.03 0.07
N ILE A 24 0.81 12.59 -1.14
CA ILE A 24 -0.36 12.26 -1.95
C ILE A 24 -0.43 10.76 -2.26
N ALA A 25 0.70 10.15 -2.64
CA ALA A 25 0.76 8.73 -2.94
C ALA A 25 0.44 7.87 -1.71
N ASN A 26 0.98 8.22 -0.53
CA ASN A 26 0.71 7.49 0.71
C ASN A 26 -0.75 7.59 1.14
N VAL A 27 -1.37 8.77 1.08
CA VAL A 27 -2.80 8.96 1.36
C VAL A 27 -3.65 8.16 0.39
N ALA A 28 -3.34 8.23 -0.91
CA ALA A 28 -4.07 7.51 -1.94
C ALA A 28 -3.96 5.98 -1.77
N ILE A 29 -2.78 5.45 -1.41
CA ILE A 29 -2.58 4.03 -1.13
C ILE A 29 -3.39 3.61 0.09
N ALA A 30 -3.28 4.34 1.21
CA ALA A 30 -4.03 4.01 2.43
C ALA A 30 -5.54 3.98 2.18
N THR A 31 -6.05 4.97 1.44
CA THR A 31 -7.46 5.02 1.05
C THR A 31 -7.84 3.85 0.14
N SER A 32 -6.98 3.49 -0.83
CA SER A 32 -7.23 2.36 -1.73
C SER A 32 -7.34 1.03 -1.00
N PHE A 33 -6.53 0.82 0.05
CA PHE A 33 -6.61 -0.40 0.87
C PHE A 33 -7.93 -0.51 1.62
N VAL A 34 -8.46 0.59 2.17
CA VAL A 34 -9.77 0.57 2.84
C VAL A 34 -10.86 0.08 1.89
N PHE A 35 -10.89 0.59 0.65
CA PHE A 35 -11.86 0.13 -0.36
C PHE A 35 -11.59 -1.30 -0.80
N TYR A 36 -10.34 -1.67 -1.01
CA TYR A 36 -9.96 -3.02 -1.44
C TYR A 36 -10.37 -4.07 -0.40
N ASP A 37 -10.04 -3.83 0.87
CA ASP A 37 -10.36 -4.75 1.96
C ASP A 37 -11.87 -4.86 2.18
N SER A 38 -12.63 -3.80 1.95
CA SER A 38 -14.09 -3.82 2.04
C SER A 38 -14.77 -4.71 1.00
N LEU A 39 -14.10 -5.04 -0.11
CA LEU A 39 -14.63 -5.95 -1.13
C LEU A 39 -14.55 -7.42 -0.70
N LEU A 40 -13.63 -7.77 0.19
CA LEU A 40 -13.36 -9.16 0.55
C LEU A 40 -14.59 -9.93 1.03
N PRO A 41 -15.46 -9.40 1.92
CA PRO A 41 -16.68 -10.08 2.34
C PRO A 41 -17.72 -10.27 1.24
N HIS A 42 -17.57 -9.58 0.10
CA HIS A 42 -18.49 -9.67 -1.04
C HIS A 42 -18.02 -10.64 -2.12
N ILE A 43 -16.75 -11.04 -2.08
CA ILE A 43 -16.14 -11.92 -3.09
C ILE A 43 -15.77 -13.30 -2.55
N ALA A 44 -15.75 -13.49 -1.23
CA ALA A 44 -15.41 -14.74 -0.57
C ALA A 44 -16.52 -15.17 0.39
N ALA A 45 -16.76 -16.47 0.50
CA ALA A 45 -17.66 -17.00 1.52
C ALA A 45 -17.08 -16.82 2.93
N PRO A 46 -17.90 -16.74 4.01
CA PRO A 46 -17.41 -16.49 5.36
C PRO A 46 -16.35 -17.48 5.86
N ASP A 47 -16.43 -18.73 5.43
CA ASP A 47 -15.48 -19.81 5.73
C ASP A 47 -14.22 -19.81 4.87
N GLU A 48 -14.18 -18.98 3.82
CA GLU A 48 -13.05 -18.85 2.89
C GLU A 48 -12.29 -17.51 3.03
N LEU A 49 -12.78 -16.60 3.86
CA LEU A 49 -12.21 -15.23 3.99
C LEU A 49 -10.72 -15.25 4.29
N ASP A 50 -10.29 -16.02 5.27
CA ASP A 50 -8.88 -16.10 5.68
C ASP A 50 -8.01 -16.66 4.55
N ARG A 51 -8.47 -17.72 3.90
CA ARG A 51 -7.76 -18.34 2.78
C ARG A 51 -7.62 -17.42 1.58
N VAL A 52 -8.69 -16.72 1.20
CA VAL A 52 -8.68 -15.78 0.07
C VAL A 52 -7.81 -14.57 0.38
N SER A 53 -7.91 -14.02 1.59
CA SER A 53 -7.08 -12.91 2.06
C SER A 53 -5.61 -13.28 2.03
N THR A 54 -5.24 -14.40 2.63
CA THR A 54 -3.86 -14.90 2.70
C THR A 54 -3.26 -15.16 1.33
N ALA A 55 -4.03 -15.80 0.44
CA ALA A 55 -3.61 -16.02 -0.95
C ALA A 55 -3.39 -14.69 -1.68
N GLY A 56 -4.26 -13.70 -1.46
CA GLY A 56 -4.10 -12.36 -2.00
C GLY A 56 -2.80 -11.69 -1.56
N TYR A 57 -2.47 -11.74 -0.27
CA TYR A 57 -1.22 -11.23 0.27
C TYR A 57 0.00 -11.96 -0.30
N ALA A 58 -0.04 -13.30 -0.36
CA ALA A 58 1.07 -14.08 -0.90
C ALA A 58 1.37 -13.75 -2.37
N ILE A 59 0.31 -13.65 -3.21
CA ILE A 59 0.44 -13.23 -4.61
C ILE A 59 0.94 -11.78 -4.71
N GLY A 60 0.48 -10.90 -3.81
CA GLY A 60 0.94 -9.52 -3.71
C GLY A 60 2.44 -9.43 -3.41
N TYR A 61 2.95 -10.19 -2.45
CA TYR A 61 4.38 -10.29 -2.15
C TYR A 61 5.17 -10.81 -3.34
N LEU A 62 4.68 -11.85 -4.03
CA LEU A 62 5.34 -12.38 -5.22
C LEU A 62 5.42 -11.34 -6.33
N GLY A 63 4.30 -10.69 -6.65
CA GLY A 63 4.23 -9.66 -7.68
C GLY A 63 5.11 -8.45 -7.37
N GLY A 64 5.05 -7.96 -6.13
CA GLY A 64 5.90 -6.87 -5.65
C GLY A 64 7.38 -7.24 -5.67
N GLY A 65 7.73 -8.48 -5.27
CA GLY A 65 9.10 -8.99 -5.30
C GLY A 65 9.68 -9.06 -6.71
N ILE A 66 8.91 -9.57 -7.67
CA ILE A 66 9.32 -9.63 -9.08
C ILE A 66 9.61 -8.22 -9.61
N LEU A 67 8.69 -7.27 -9.41
CA LEU A 67 8.88 -5.91 -9.88
C LEU A 67 10.06 -5.22 -9.17
N LEU A 68 10.23 -5.46 -7.87
CA LEU A 68 11.37 -4.95 -7.12
C LEU A 68 12.69 -5.41 -7.72
N VAL A 69 12.83 -6.71 -8.01
CA VAL A 69 14.05 -7.28 -8.63
C VAL A 69 14.31 -6.65 -10.00
N ILE A 70 13.29 -6.51 -10.84
CA ILE A 70 13.43 -5.87 -12.16
C ILE A 70 13.94 -4.42 -12.00
N ASN A 71 13.32 -3.65 -11.12
CA ASN A 71 13.71 -2.26 -10.88
C ASN A 71 15.13 -2.14 -10.33
N LEU A 72 15.52 -3.07 -9.48
CA LEU A 72 16.88 -3.14 -8.96
C LEU A 72 17.92 -3.39 -10.05
N LEU A 73 17.65 -4.32 -10.95
CA LEU A 73 18.54 -4.60 -12.08
C LEU A 73 18.73 -3.34 -12.95
N TRP A 74 17.69 -2.55 -13.15
CA TRP A 74 17.78 -1.30 -13.90
C TRP A 74 18.61 -0.22 -13.17
N ILE A 75 18.52 -0.17 -11.86
CA ILE A 75 19.24 0.80 -11.02
C ILE A 75 20.72 0.41 -10.84
N LEU A 76 20.99 -0.88 -10.57
CA LEU A 76 22.34 -1.36 -10.26
C LEU A 76 23.16 -1.66 -11.52
N MET A 77 22.52 -2.05 -12.62
CA MET A 77 23.20 -2.45 -13.86
C MET A 77 22.58 -1.73 -15.08
N PRO A 78 22.46 -0.39 -15.08
CA PRO A 78 21.74 0.34 -16.12
C PRO A 78 22.30 0.07 -17.51
N ALA A 79 23.62 0.00 -17.66
CA ALA A 79 24.28 -0.25 -18.95
C ALA A 79 23.89 -1.56 -19.62
N ARG A 80 23.55 -2.61 -18.84
CA ARG A 80 23.09 -3.90 -19.39
C ARG A 80 21.73 -3.81 -20.09
N PHE A 81 20.94 -2.83 -19.72
CA PHE A 81 19.58 -2.63 -20.23
C PHE A 81 19.52 -1.42 -21.20
N GLY A 82 20.66 -0.86 -21.60
CA GLY A 82 20.71 0.33 -22.46
C GLY A 82 20.23 1.60 -21.76
N ILE A 83 20.18 1.62 -20.42
CA ILE A 83 19.79 2.77 -19.61
C ILE A 83 21.03 3.66 -19.40
N PRO A 84 20.95 4.97 -19.70
CA PRO A 84 22.13 5.85 -19.68
C PRO A 84 22.81 5.96 -18.31
N ASP A 85 22.02 6.02 -17.24
CA ASP A 85 22.51 6.25 -15.88
C ASP A 85 21.53 5.73 -14.82
N THR A 86 21.99 5.66 -13.58
CA THR A 86 21.19 5.22 -12.41
C THR A 86 19.96 6.10 -12.17
N VAL A 87 20.06 7.41 -12.41
CA VAL A 87 18.93 8.34 -12.21
C VAL A 87 17.79 8.01 -13.18
N THR A 88 18.13 7.74 -14.44
CA THR A 88 17.16 7.27 -15.44
C THR A 88 16.55 5.93 -15.02
N GLY A 89 17.36 5.00 -14.49
CA GLY A 89 16.87 3.73 -13.92
C GLY A 89 15.85 3.94 -12.81
N ILE A 90 16.09 4.88 -11.89
CA ILE A 90 15.14 5.24 -10.82
C ILE A 90 13.85 5.81 -11.40
N LYS A 91 13.92 6.71 -12.38
CA LYS A 91 12.73 7.27 -13.03
C LYS A 91 11.90 6.20 -13.75
N LEU A 92 12.55 5.29 -14.45
CA LEU A 92 11.89 4.14 -15.08
C LEU A 92 11.23 3.22 -14.05
N SER A 93 11.82 3.07 -12.87
CA SER A 93 11.23 2.31 -11.77
C SER A 93 9.91 2.91 -11.31
N PHE A 94 9.81 4.23 -11.14
CA PHE A 94 8.53 4.88 -10.81
C PHE A 94 7.47 4.68 -11.90
N ILE A 95 7.88 4.77 -13.18
CA ILE A 95 6.97 4.54 -14.30
C ILE A 95 6.50 3.08 -14.32
N SER A 96 7.41 2.12 -14.14
CA SER A 96 7.07 0.68 -14.12
C SER A 96 6.11 0.34 -12.99
N VAL A 97 6.31 0.88 -11.80
CA VAL A 97 5.40 0.70 -10.66
C VAL A 97 4.01 1.28 -10.97
N GLY A 98 3.94 2.48 -11.55
CA GLY A 98 2.67 3.07 -11.94
C GLY A 98 1.91 2.25 -12.99
N ILE A 99 2.62 1.74 -14.02
CA ILE A 99 2.04 0.87 -15.05
C ILE A 99 1.61 -0.48 -14.45
N TRP A 100 2.44 -1.08 -13.60
CA TRP A 100 2.16 -2.34 -12.91
C TRP A 100 0.85 -2.25 -12.13
N TRP A 101 0.71 -1.23 -11.31
CA TRP A 101 -0.53 -0.98 -10.57
C TRP A 101 -1.74 -0.81 -11.48
N LEU A 102 -1.60 -0.05 -12.55
CA LEU A 102 -2.69 0.15 -13.52
C LEU A 102 -3.12 -1.18 -14.14
N VAL A 103 -2.17 -1.95 -14.66
CA VAL A 103 -2.43 -3.22 -15.36
C VAL A 103 -3.11 -4.23 -14.42
N PHE A 104 -2.58 -4.41 -13.21
CA PHE A 104 -3.13 -5.37 -12.25
C PHE A 104 -4.42 -4.88 -11.55
N SER A 105 -4.75 -3.62 -11.66
CA SER A 105 -6.06 -3.09 -11.23
C SER A 105 -7.17 -3.37 -12.27
N ILE A 106 -6.85 -3.57 -13.55
CA ILE A 106 -7.85 -3.79 -14.60
C ILE A 106 -8.76 -5.00 -14.31
N PRO A 107 -8.25 -6.18 -13.89
CA PRO A 107 -9.12 -7.32 -13.57
C PRO A 107 -10.09 -7.03 -12.42
N LEU A 108 -9.67 -6.29 -11.40
CA LEU A 108 -10.52 -5.87 -10.30
C LEU A 108 -11.71 -5.07 -10.80
N PHE A 109 -11.47 -3.99 -11.56
CA PHE A 109 -12.52 -3.12 -12.09
C PHE A 109 -13.44 -3.81 -13.11
N ARG A 110 -12.95 -4.84 -13.80
CA ARG A 110 -13.74 -5.54 -14.82
C ARG A 110 -14.55 -6.72 -14.28
N ARG A 111 -14.10 -7.36 -13.20
CA ARG A 111 -14.64 -8.64 -12.74
C ARG A 111 -15.32 -8.59 -11.39
N VAL A 112 -14.98 -7.60 -10.55
CA VAL A 112 -15.58 -7.45 -9.24
C VAL A 112 -16.69 -6.40 -9.35
N PRO A 113 -17.97 -6.81 -9.23
CA PRO A 113 -19.08 -5.86 -9.21
C PRO A 113 -19.04 -5.04 -7.90
N GLU A 114 -19.41 -3.77 -7.98
CA GLU A 114 -19.62 -2.99 -6.78
C GLU A 114 -20.75 -3.59 -5.94
N PRO A 115 -20.55 -3.75 -4.63
CA PRO A 115 -21.61 -4.17 -3.74
C PRO A 115 -22.78 -3.18 -3.82
N PRO A 116 -24.04 -3.68 -3.72
CA PRO A 116 -25.20 -2.80 -3.76
C PRO A 116 -25.12 -1.77 -2.65
N ARG A 117 -25.19 -0.50 -3.01
CA ARG A 117 -25.17 0.61 -2.05
C ARG A 117 -26.47 0.63 -1.27
N VAL A 118 -26.42 0.24 -0.02
CA VAL A 118 -27.52 0.41 0.93
C VAL A 118 -27.39 1.81 1.54
N LEU A 119 -28.22 2.75 1.04
CA LEU A 119 -28.32 4.08 1.63
C LEU A 119 -29.13 4.00 2.92
N GLU A 120 -28.50 4.29 4.03
CA GLU A 120 -29.23 4.42 5.30
C GLU A 120 -30.07 5.71 5.37
N PRO A 121 -31.08 5.77 6.27
CA PRO A 121 -32.02 6.90 6.33
C PRO A 121 -31.36 8.26 6.56
N ASP A 122 -30.28 8.31 7.32
CA ASP A 122 -29.50 9.51 7.61
C ASP A 122 -28.67 10.02 6.42
N GLU A 123 -28.17 9.13 5.56
CA GLU A 123 -27.53 9.50 4.29
C GLU A 123 -28.53 10.13 3.32
N ARG A 124 -29.75 9.61 3.28
CA ARG A 124 -30.84 10.17 2.46
C ARG A 124 -31.25 11.57 2.95
N ALA A 125 -31.18 11.80 4.25
CA ALA A 125 -31.56 13.07 4.87
C ALA A 125 -30.46 14.15 4.77
N SER A 126 -29.19 13.78 4.72
CA SER A 126 -28.06 14.72 4.87
C SER A 126 -27.75 15.55 3.63
N GLY A 127 -28.17 15.14 2.42
CA GLY A 127 -27.85 15.84 1.16
C GLY A 127 -26.35 16.02 0.85
N ASN A 128 -25.46 15.74 1.81
CA ASN A 128 -24.01 15.84 1.67
C ASN A 128 -23.33 14.52 2.14
N PRO A 129 -22.86 13.69 1.20
CA PRO A 129 -22.30 12.37 1.53
C PRO A 129 -21.02 12.44 2.38
N VAL A 130 -20.23 13.51 2.25
CA VAL A 130 -19.00 13.68 3.05
C VAL A 130 -19.34 13.95 4.50
N ARG A 131 -20.34 14.82 4.76
CA ARG A 131 -20.78 15.11 6.11
C ARG A 131 -21.40 13.88 6.77
N ALA A 132 -22.22 13.12 6.05
CA ALA A 132 -22.80 11.88 6.55
C ALA A 132 -21.71 10.87 6.93
N ALA A 133 -20.68 10.68 6.08
CA ALA A 133 -19.55 9.80 6.37
C ALA A 133 -18.78 10.23 7.62
N LEU A 134 -18.51 11.53 7.81
CA LEU A 134 -17.80 12.04 8.98
C LEU A 134 -18.61 11.87 10.28
N VAL A 135 -19.92 12.14 10.23
CA VAL A 135 -20.83 11.93 11.37
C VAL A 135 -20.83 10.46 11.76
N ARG A 136 -20.91 9.55 10.78
CA ARG A 136 -20.90 8.11 11.02
C ARG A 136 -19.61 7.60 11.64
N VAL A 137 -18.46 8.07 11.14
CA VAL A 137 -17.16 7.74 11.74
C VAL A 137 -17.13 8.20 13.20
N TRP A 138 -17.66 9.37 13.49
CA TRP A 138 -17.72 9.88 14.85
C TRP A 138 -18.66 9.08 15.75
N GLU A 139 -19.84 8.72 15.27
CA GLU A 139 -20.82 7.89 15.99
C GLU A 139 -20.24 6.50 16.27
N THR A 140 -19.66 5.84 15.24
CA THR A 140 -19.01 4.54 15.41
C THR A 140 -17.87 4.60 16.44
N PHE A 141 -17.08 5.67 16.42
CA PHE A 141 -16.02 5.86 17.41
C PHE A 141 -16.59 6.03 18.83
N HIS A 142 -17.72 6.71 18.96
CA HIS A 142 -18.37 6.91 20.24
C HIS A 142 -18.99 5.61 20.77
N GLU A 143 -19.62 4.84 19.90
CA GLU A 143 -20.16 3.51 20.25
C GLU A 143 -19.07 2.52 20.64
N LEU A 144 -17.94 2.47 19.91
CA LEU A 144 -16.79 1.63 20.24
C LEU A 144 -16.24 1.88 21.63
N ARG A 145 -16.33 3.11 22.15
CA ARG A 145 -15.94 3.42 23.52
C ARG A 145 -16.79 2.69 24.58
N GLY A 146 -18.02 2.34 24.24
CA GLY A 146 -18.89 1.51 25.09
C GLY A 146 -18.41 0.07 25.19
N TYR A 147 -17.66 -0.44 24.19
CA TYR A 147 -17.10 -1.78 24.15
C TYR A 147 -15.64 -1.77 24.60
N ARG A 148 -15.39 -1.75 25.90
CA ARG A 148 -14.05 -1.59 26.49
C ARG A 148 -12.98 -2.49 25.84
N GLN A 149 -13.28 -3.75 25.58
CA GLN A 149 -12.33 -4.71 25.00
C GLN A 149 -11.97 -4.33 23.56
N ALA A 150 -12.96 -4.02 22.74
CA ALA A 150 -12.77 -3.59 21.36
C ALA A 150 -12.00 -2.27 21.28
N PHE A 151 -12.32 -1.33 22.17
CA PHE A 151 -11.60 -0.04 22.22
C PHE A 151 -10.14 -0.20 22.62
N LEU A 152 -9.84 -1.03 23.64
CA LEU A 152 -8.46 -1.31 24.05
C LEU A 152 -7.68 -2.02 22.93
N MET A 153 -8.33 -2.96 22.24
CA MET A 153 -7.71 -3.63 21.08
C MET A 153 -7.40 -2.64 19.95
N LEU A 154 -8.31 -1.72 19.66
CA LEU A 154 -8.09 -0.68 18.65
C LEU A 154 -6.91 0.23 19.03
N VAL A 155 -6.84 0.69 20.29
CA VAL A 155 -5.73 1.52 20.77
C VAL A 155 -4.41 0.76 20.69
N ALA A 156 -4.38 -0.50 21.15
CA ALA A 156 -3.20 -1.35 21.05
C ALA A 156 -2.76 -1.53 19.58
N PHE A 157 -3.71 -1.79 18.68
CA PHE A 157 -3.46 -1.90 17.24
C PHE A 157 -2.85 -0.63 16.68
N LEU A 158 -3.40 0.54 16.99
CA LEU A 158 -2.87 1.82 16.53
C LEU A 158 -1.42 2.02 16.97
N LEU A 159 -1.12 1.76 18.24
CA LEU A 159 0.22 1.96 18.80
C LEU A 159 1.25 1.02 18.16
N TYR A 160 0.97 -0.29 18.10
CA TYR A 160 1.95 -1.22 17.55
C TYR A 160 2.08 -1.09 16.02
N ASN A 161 0.96 -0.84 15.32
CA ASN A 161 0.98 -0.67 13.85
C ASN A 161 1.74 0.60 13.45
N ASP A 162 1.58 1.70 14.19
CA ASP A 162 2.35 2.93 13.97
C ASP A 162 3.86 2.67 14.12
N GLY A 163 4.25 1.94 15.17
CA GLY A 163 5.65 1.52 15.35
C GLY A 163 6.18 0.67 14.19
N ILE A 164 5.43 -0.33 13.74
CA ILE A 164 5.80 -1.18 12.60
C ILE A 164 5.92 -0.36 11.32
N GLN A 165 4.95 0.48 11.01
CA GLN A 165 4.96 1.32 9.82
C GLN A 165 6.11 2.33 9.83
N THR A 166 6.43 2.88 10.99
CA THR A 166 7.59 3.77 11.16
C THR A 166 8.89 3.04 10.87
N ILE A 167 9.10 1.85 11.44
CA ILE A 167 10.28 1.02 11.17
C ILE A 167 10.42 0.75 9.66
N ILE A 168 9.34 0.31 9.00
CA ILE A 168 9.36 -0.01 7.57
C ILE A 168 9.73 1.21 6.73
N ARG A 169 9.13 2.38 7.02
CA ARG A 169 9.35 3.62 6.25
C ARG A 169 10.72 4.25 6.50
N MET A 170 11.22 4.14 7.72
CA MET A 170 12.49 4.74 8.12
C MET A 170 13.69 3.80 7.91
N ALA A 171 13.47 2.51 7.64
CA ALA A 171 14.53 1.51 7.54
C ALA A 171 15.64 1.89 6.54
N ALA A 172 15.28 2.42 5.36
CA ALA A 172 16.24 2.83 4.36
C ALA A 172 17.06 4.06 4.79
N ILE A 173 16.39 5.04 5.42
CA ILE A 173 17.02 6.28 5.89
C ILE A 173 17.96 5.95 7.06
N TYR A 174 17.47 5.21 8.04
CA TYR A 174 18.24 4.79 9.21
C TYR A 174 19.43 3.91 8.82
N GLY A 175 19.21 2.97 7.89
CA GLY A 175 20.29 2.11 7.37
C GLY A 175 21.41 2.94 6.72
N ALA A 176 21.07 3.96 5.96
CA ALA A 176 22.05 4.88 5.38
C ALA A 176 22.80 5.69 6.45
N GLU A 177 22.09 6.15 7.49
CA GLU A 177 22.67 6.94 8.59
C GLU A 177 23.69 6.13 9.41
N ILE A 178 23.43 4.85 9.67
CA ILE A 178 24.36 3.94 10.37
C ILE A 178 25.43 3.32 9.46
N GLY A 179 25.51 3.75 8.20
CA GLY A 179 26.56 3.36 7.26
C GLY A 179 26.34 2.03 6.54
N ILE A 180 25.14 1.45 6.56
CA ILE A 180 24.81 0.29 5.73
C ILE A 180 24.79 0.74 4.27
N ASN A 181 25.58 0.08 3.43
CA ASN A 181 25.64 0.43 2.02
C ASN A 181 24.32 0.13 1.32
N GLN A 182 24.04 0.88 0.25
CA GLN A 182 22.79 0.79 -0.49
C GLN A 182 22.48 -0.63 -1.01
N THR A 183 23.51 -1.36 -1.45
CA THR A 183 23.35 -2.73 -1.97
C THR A 183 22.83 -3.68 -0.88
N ALA A 184 23.45 -3.64 0.31
CA ALA A 184 23.01 -4.48 1.44
C ALA A 184 21.59 -4.13 1.92
N GLN A 185 21.20 -2.86 1.92
CA GLN A 185 19.81 -2.45 2.23
C GLN A 185 18.82 -3.05 1.23
N ILE A 186 19.14 -2.97 -0.05
CA ILE A 186 18.36 -3.51 -1.13
C ILE A 186 18.21 -5.03 -1.02
N GLU A 187 19.33 -5.74 -0.79
CA GLU A 187 19.32 -7.19 -0.56
C GLU A 187 18.42 -7.57 0.62
N ALA A 188 18.49 -6.81 1.71
CA ALA A 188 17.62 -7.02 2.87
C ALA A 188 16.14 -6.85 2.51
N PHE A 189 15.75 -5.82 1.74
CA PHE A 189 14.37 -5.64 1.30
C PHE A 189 13.89 -6.76 0.38
N VAL A 190 14.75 -7.26 -0.53
CA VAL A 190 14.42 -8.42 -1.36
C VAL A 190 14.18 -9.66 -0.51
N VAL A 191 15.06 -9.93 0.47
CA VAL A 191 14.90 -11.06 1.38
C VAL A 191 13.59 -10.96 2.16
N VAL A 192 13.27 -9.81 2.75
CA VAL A 192 12.01 -9.59 3.48
C VAL A 192 10.80 -9.85 2.59
N GLN A 193 10.84 -9.40 1.35
CA GLN A 193 9.75 -9.59 0.39
C GLN A 193 9.47 -11.08 0.11
N PHE A 194 10.50 -11.87 -0.10
CA PHE A 194 10.33 -13.30 -0.39
C PHE A 194 10.08 -14.16 0.86
N VAL A 195 10.61 -13.76 2.01
CA VAL A 195 10.32 -14.42 3.31
C VAL A 195 8.84 -14.21 3.68
N GLY A 196 8.24 -13.08 3.34
CA GLY A 196 6.82 -12.82 3.57
C GLY A 196 5.88 -13.85 2.94
N ILE A 197 6.24 -14.45 1.79
CA ILE A 197 5.39 -15.40 1.05
C ILE A 197 5.06 -16.65 1.89
N PRO A 198 6.05 -17.45 2.37
CA PRO A 198 5.74 -18.65 3.15
C PRO A 198 5.05 -18.33 4.48
N PHE A 199 5.41 -17.21 5.12
CA PHE A 199 4.75 -16.81 6.35
C PHE A 199 3.30 -16.39 6.14
N SER A 200 2.95 -15.78 5.01
CA SER A 200 1.54 -15.51 4.67
C SER A 200 0.71 -16.79 4.61
N PHE A 201 1.26 -17.87 4.06
CA PHE A 201 0.56 -19.17 4.01
C PHE A 201 0.56 -19.92 5.35
N LEU A 202 1.52 -19.66 6.22
CA LEU A 202 1.63 -20.35 7.51
C LEU A 202 0.64 -19.80 8.54
N PHE A 203 0.29 -18.52 8.44
CA PHE A 203 -0.58 -17.80 9.38
C PHE A 203 -2.01 -17.57 8.85
N GLY A 204 -2.32 -17.95 7.61
CA GLY A 204 -3.67 -17.97 7.05
C GLY A 204 -4.24 -19.37 7.05
#